data_af61233d32f225c62b5cb5ae3834894b
#
_entry.id   af61233d32f225c62b5cb5ae3834894b
#
_cell.length_a   1.000
_cell.length_b   1.000
_cell.length_c   1.000
_cell.angle_alpha   90.00
_cell.angle_beta   90.00
_cell.angle_gamma   90.00
#
_symmetry.space_group_name_H-M   'P 1'
#
loop_
_entity.id
_entity.type
_entity.pdbx_description
1 polymer ?
#
loop_
_entity_poly.entity_id
_entity_poly.type
_entity_poly.pdbx_seq_one_letter_code
_entity_poly.pdbx_strand_id
1 'polypeptide(L)'
;MNIWFLTGSQGLYGEDTLRQVAEQSRRIAEALPVAVEWKPVLTDAAAIRRVMLEANADDSCAGVIAWMHTFSPAKMWIAGLDALRKPLLHLHTQANVELPWSSIDMDFMNLNQAAHGDREFGHIQTRLGVPRKTVAGHVSDPAVGERILAWERAAKGVAEVRTLRLARFGDNMRDVAVTEGDKVEAQLRFGVSVNTYGVNDLVEAVDSASDADVSALVKEYAELYTVAPELLGERNESLRYAARIELGLRRFLEDGGFRAFTTNFEDLGGLRQLPGLAVQRLMADGYGFGGEGDWKTSVLLRTLKAMSDKERPGGTSFMEDYTYDLTPGGELILGAHMLEVCPSIAAGTPSCEIHPLGIGGREDPVRLVFDAEPGPGIVVGLADMGDRFRLVANEIDVVTPPQPLPKLPVARAVWRPRPNLRTSTESWLTAGAPHHTVLSTAVGREELTDLAEMLGVELVIIDAETTTERFTKELRWNQAYYRLAQGF
;
A
#
# COMPACT_ATOMS: atom_id res chain seq x y z
N MET A 1 14.83 4.41 0.75
CA MET A 1 14.99 3.07 0.12
C MET A 1 15.44 3.29 -1.31
N ASN A 2 16.37 2.47 -1.81
CA ASN A 2 17.00 2.61 -3.11
C ASN A 2 16.54 1.49 -4.05
N ILE A 3 16.53 1.76 -5.34
CA ILE A 3 16.38 0.73 -6.38
C ILE A 3 17.76 0.50 -7.01
N TRP A 4 18.15 -0.75 -7.17
CA TRP A 4 19.41 -1.08 -7.85
C TRP A 4 19.19 -1.27 -9.34
N PHE A 5 20.08 -0.72 -10.16
CA PHE A 5 20.04 -0.86 -11.61
C PHE A 5 21.19 -1.76 -12.08
N LEU A 6 20.83 -2.90 -12.67
CA LEU A 6 21.75 -3.94 -13.14
C LEU A 6 21.73 -4.02 -14.67
N THR A 7 22.90 -4.10 -15.26
CA THR A 7 23.03 -4.25 -16.73
C THR A 7 23.84 -5.50 -17.05
N GLY A 8 23.26 -6.34 -17.92
CA GLY A 8 23.93 -7.56 -18.41
C GLY A 8 24.68 -7.31 -19.71
N SER A 9 25.83 -7.96 -19.82
CA SER A 9 26.64 -8.08 -21.04
C SER A 9 27.46 -9.37 -20.98
N GLN A 10 28.51 -9.51 -21.79
CA GLN A 10 29.44 -10.63 -21.76
C GLN A 10 30.87 -10.19 -22.10
N GLY A 11 31.85 -10.87 -21.52
CA GLY A 11 33.28 -10.57 -21.74
C GLY A 11 33.76 -10.74 -23.19
N LEU A 12 33.02 -11.50 -24.01
CA LEU A 12 33.35 -11.75 -25.42
C LEU A 12 33.45 -10.46 -26.27
N TYR A 13 32.74 -9.40 -25.87
CA TYR A 13 32.71 -8.13 -26.60
C TYR A 13 33.98 -7.28 -26.46
N GLY A 14 34.84 -7.61 -25.49
CA GLY A 14 36.07 -6.85 -25.21
C GLY A 14 35.86 -5.57 -24.41
N GLU A 15 36.98 -5.00 -23.92
CA GLU A 15 36.98 -3.91 -22.96
C GLU A 15 36.35 -2.62 -23.49
N ASP A 16 36.60 -2.30 -24.78
CA ASP A 16 36.10 -1.07 -25.38
C ASP A 16 34.57 -1.07 -25.52
N THR A 17 33.99 -2.18 -25.93
CA THR A 17 32.52 -2.34 -26.01
C THR A 17 31.94 -2.33 -24.61
N LEU A 18 32.52 -3.02 -23.61
CA LEU A 18 32.04 -3.03 -22.24
C LEU A 18 32.08 -1.62 -21.61
N ARG A 19 33.06 -0.78 -21.96
CA ARG A 19 33.10 0.61 -21.51
C ARG A 19 31.93 1.42 -22.11
N GLN A 20 31.63 1.23 -23.39
CA GLN A 20 30.46 1.86 -24.04
C GLN A 20 29.14 1.37 -23.39
N VAL A 21 29.02 0.08 -23.11
CA VAL A 21 27.87 -0.49 -22.39
C VAL A 21 27.70 0.19 -21.04
N ALA A 22 28.77 0.33 -20.26
CA ALA A 22 28.72 0.97 -18.95
C ALA A 22 28.30 2.44 -19.02
N GLU A 23 28.79 3.17 -20.01
CA GLU A 23 28.44 4.58 -20.24
C GLU A 23 26.97 4.74 -20.65
N GLN A 24 26.50 3.95 -21.59
CA GLN A 24 25.09 3.95 -22.02
C GLN A 24 24.15 3.50 -20.88
N SER A 25 24.58 2.51 -20.10
CA SER A 25 23.85 2.03 -18.94
C SER A 25 23.65 3.12 -17.88
N ARG A 26 24.68 3.90 -17.58
CA ARG A 26 24.56 5.04 -16.65
C ARG A 26 23.58 6.08 -17.16
N ARG A 27 23.66 6.41 -18.47
CA ARG A 27 22.72 7.37 -19.09
C ARG A 27 21.26 6.91 -18.98
N ILE A 28 21.00 5.63 -19.22
CA ILE A 28 19.66 5.07 -19.06
C ILE A 28 19.23 5.12 -17.58
N ALA A 29 20.10 4.73 -16.65
CA ALA A 29 19.82 4.80 -15.21
C ALA A 29 19.52 6.23 -14.73
N GLU A 30 20.27 7.22 -15.21
CA GLU A 30 20.08 8.65 -14.91
C GLU A 30 18.80 9.23 -15.52
N ALA A 31 18.31 8.64 -16.62
CA ALA A 31 17.07 9.06 -17.29
C ALA A 31 15.79 8.44 -16.68
N LEU A 32 15.91 7.49 -15.75
CA LEU A 32 14.74 6.91 -15.10
C LEU A 32 14.05 7.93 -14.18
N PRO A 33 12.72 7.84 -14.04
CA PRO A 33 11.96 8.75 -13.17
C PRO A 33 12.14 8.44 -11.67
N VAL A 34 12.91 7.41 -11.33
CA VAL A 34 13.20 6.95 -9.97
C VAL A 34 14.70 7.03 -9.69
N ALA A 35 15.04 7.36 -8.47
CA ALA A 35 16.44 7.33 -8.06
C ALA A 35 16.96 5.89 -7.98
N VAL A 36 18.01 5.58 -8.74
CA VAL A 36 18.62 4.26 -8.75
C VAL A 36 20.09 4.28 -8.38
N GLU A 37 20.53 3.22 -7.74
CA GLU A 37 21.94 2.92 -7.55
C GLU A 37 22.43 2.07 -8.72
N TRP A 38 23.23 2.67 -9.60
CA TRP A 38 23.81 1.97 -10.73
C TRP A 38 24.91 1.01 -10.25
N LYS A 39 24.87 -0.26 -10.69
CA LYS A 39 25.89 -1.27 -10.41
C LYS A 39 26.75 -1.51 -11.67
N PRO A 40 28.02 -1.89 -11.49
CA PRO A 40 28.90 -2.25 -12.62
C PRO A 40 28.29 -3.29 -13.55
N VAL A 41 28.61 -3.23 -14.83
CA VAL A 41 28.12 -4.17 -15.85
C VAL A 41 28.49 -5.60 -15.48
N LEU A 42 27.53 -6.50 -15.55
CA LEU A 42 27.66 -7.90 -15.14
C LEU A 42 27.94 -8.77 -16.37
N THR A 43 29.04 -9.52 -16.33
CA THR A 43 29.54 -10.30 -17.47
C THR A 43 29.75 -11.78 -17.17
N ASP A 44 29.51 -12.21 -15.91
CA ASP A 44 29.65 -13.61 -15.50
C ASP A 44 28.68 -14.02 -14.39
N ALA A 45 28.44 -15.32 -14.28
CA ALA A 45 27.46 -15.89 -13.34
C ALA A 45 27.81 -15.65 -11.86
N ALA A 46 29.09 -15.59 -11.52
CA ALA A 46 29.53 -15.40 -10.13
C ALA A 46 29.26 -13.95 -9.68
N ALA A 47 29.57 -12.97 -10.54
CA ALA A 47 29.27 -11.57 -10.28
C ALA A 47 27.76 -11.31 -10.18
N ILE A 48 26.96 -11.89 -11.09
CA ILE A 48 25.49 -11.79 -11.07
C ILE A 48 24.95 -12.36 -9.75
N ARG A 49 25.34 -13.58 -9.37
CA ARG A 49 24.87 -14.19 -8.12
C ARG A 49 25.27 -13.36 -6.89
N ARG A 50 26.48 -12.85 -6.87
CA ARG A 50 26.97 -12.02 -5.75
C ARG A 50 26.16 -10.76 -5.58
N VAL A 51 25.90 -9.98 -6.65
CA VAL A 51 25.11 -8.74 -6.56
C VAL A 51 23.67 -8.99 -6.13
N MET A 52 23.07 -10.12 -6.53
CA MET A 52 21.72 -10.51 -6.07
C MET A 52 21.68 -10.84 -4.57
N LEU A 53 22.72 -11.52 -4.06
CA LEU A 53 22.85 -11.78 -2.62
C LEU A 53 23.12 -10.50 -1.83
N GLU A 54 23.92 -9.60 -2.35
CA GLU A 54 24.16 -8.27 -1.76
C GLU A 54 22.86 -7.46 -1.71
N ALA A 55 22.07 -7.46 -2.78
CA ALA A 55 20.75 -6.82 -2.79
C ALA A 55 19.80 -7.38 -1.73
N ASN A 56 19.81 -8.72 -1.53
CA ASN A 56 18.99 -9.34 -0.49
C ASN A 56 19.41 -8.90 0.93
N ALA A 57 20.71 -8.73 1.15
CA ALA A 57 21.30 -8.37 2.46
C ALA A 57 21.20 -6.86 2.77
N ASP A 58 20.93 -6.03 1.76
CA ASP A 58 20.81 -4.58 1.92
C ASP A 58 19.36 -4.19 2.23
N ASP A 59 19.09 -3.81 3.47
CA ASP A 59 17.77 -3.34 3.91
C ASP A 59 17.34 -2.03 3.22
N SER A 60 18.29 -1.26 2.69
CA SER A 60 17.98 -0.05 1.93
C SER A 60 17.54 -0.34 0.49
N CYS A 61 17.85 -1.52 -0.06
CA CYS A 61 17.44 -1.96 -1.39
C CYS A 61 15.99 -2.43 -1.38
N ALA A 62 15.08 -1.67 -2.00
CA ALA A 62 13.67 -2.04 -2.13
C ALA A 62 13.41 -2.99 -3.32
N GLY A 63 14.24 -2.96 -4.36
CA GLY A 63 14.07 -3.76 -5.55
C GLY A 63 15.20 -3.60 -6.57
N VAL A 64 15.14 -4.39 -7.63
CA VAL A 64 16.15 -4.46 -8.68
C VAL A 64 15.51 -4.22 -10.05
N ILE A 65 16.07 -3.31 -10.83
CA ILE A 65 15.78 -3.16 -12.27
C ILE A 65 16.92 -3.85 -13.05
N ALA A 66 16.58 -4.78 -13.93
CA ALA A 66 17.54 -5.48 -14.79
C ALA A 66 17.31 -5.14 -16.26
N TRP A 67 18.38 -4.85 -16.98
CA TRP A 67 18.40 -4.52 -18.40
C TRP A 67 19.49 -5.28 -19.16
N MET A 68 19.11 -5.95 -20.25
CA MET A 68 20.04 -6.64 -21.15
C MET A 68 20.33 -5.73 -22.34
N HIS A 69 21.32 -4.85 -22.19
CA HIS A 69 21.67 -3.87 -23.23
C HIS A 69 22.28 -4.55 -24.48
N THR A 70 23.24 -5.44 -24.27
CA THR A 70 23.79 -6.32 -25.29
C THR A 70 23.27 -7.74 -25.08
N PHE A 71 23.72 -8.70 -25.87
CA PHE A 71 23.45 -10.09 -25.56
C PHE A 71 24.23 -10.52 -24.30
N SER A 72 23.51 -10.75 -23.22
CA SER A 72 24.01 -11.34 -21.99
C SER A 72 23.46 -12.75 -21.90
N PRO A 73 24.28 -13.82 -22.08
CA PRO A 73 23.79 -15.18 -22.09
C PRO A 73 22.98 -15.51 -20.82
N ALA A 74 21.69 -15.82 -20.98
CA ALA A 74 20.74 -15.89 -19.86
C ALA A 74 21.06 -17.03 -18.87
N LYS A 75 21.78 -18.06 -19.27
CA LYS A 75 22.28 -19.11 -18.36
C LYS A 75 23.15 -18.55 -17.23
N MET A 76 23.85 -17.42 -17.45
CA MET A 76 24.64 -16.78 -16.39
C MET A 76 23.76 -16.19 -15.28
N TRP A 77 22.50 -15.89 -15.57
CA TRP A 77 21.56 -15.28 -14.63
C TRP A 77 20.82 -16.28 -13.73
N ILE A 78 20.82 -17.57 -14.07
CA ILE A 78 20.02 -18.60 -13.39
C ILE A 78 20.29 -18.58 -11.88
N ALA A 79 21.55 -18.70 -11.46
CA ALA A 79 21.89 -18.78 -10.03
C ALA A 79 21.65 -17.47 -9.26
N GLY A 80 21.69 -16.33 -9.95
CA GLY A 80 21.38 -15.04 -9.37
C GLY A 80 19.86 -14.85 -9.21
N LEU A 81 19.09 -15.13 -10.25
CA LEU A 81 17.62 -15.04 -10.23
C LEU A 81 17.00 -16.00 -9.20
N ASP A 82 17.49 -17.23 -9.10
CA ASP A 82 17.06 -18.21 -8.11
C ASP A 82 17.34 -17.74 -6.66
N ALA A 83 18.43 -17.01 -6.46
CA ALA A 83 18.80 -16.47 -5.15
C ALA A 83 18.07 -15.18 -4.78
N LEU A 84 17.56 -14.42 -5.75
CA LEU A 84 16.97 -13.09 -5.51
C LEU A 84 15.68 -13.19 -4.68
N ARG A 85 15.57 -12.34 -3.65
CA ARG A 85 14.39 -12.21 -2.78
C ARG A 85 13.78 -10.80 -2.80
N LYS A 86 14.35 -9.89 -3.59
CA LYS A 86 13.83 -8.53 -3.78
C LYS A 86 12.91 -8.49 -5.01
N PRO A 87 11.95 -7.56 -5.06
CA PRO A 87 11.18 -7.29 -6.26
C PRO A 87 12.06 -7.06 -7.49
N LEU A 88 11.65 -7.62 -8.63
CA LEU A 88 12.37 -7.51 -9.90
C LEU A 88 11.53 -6.79 -10.96
N LEU A 89 12.13 -5.79 -11.61
CA LEU A 89 11.62 -5.21 -12.84
C LEU A 89 12.56 -5.54 -13.99
N HIS A 90 12.04 -6.15 -15.04
CA HIS A 90 12.73 -6.35 -16.30
C HIS A 90 12.44 -5.17 -17.23
N LEU A 91 13.40 -4.28 -17.39
CA LEU A 91 13.32 -3.14 -18.29
C LEU A 91 13.77 -3.57 -19.68
N HIS A 92 12.84 -3.53 -20.65
CA HIS A 92 13.12 -3.84 -22.05
C HIS A 92 13.21 -2.55 -22.86
N THR A 93 14.41 -2.02 -23.01
CA THR A 93 14.69 -0.74 -23.66
C THR A 93 15.98 -0.81 -24.51
N GLN A 94 16.27 0.27 -25.18
CA GLN A 94 17.55 0.49 -25.90
C GLN A 94 18.16 1.83 -25.49
N ALA A 95 19.45 2.03 -25.78
CA ALA A 95 20.12 3.29 -25.51
C ALA A 95 19.69 4.41 -26.50
N ASN A 96 19.27 4.03 -27.69
CA ASN A 96 18.82 4.93 -28.77
C ASN A 96 17.30 4.84 -28.95
N VAL A 97 16.67 5.95 -29.32
CA VAL A 97 15.25 6.01 -29.72
C VAL A 97 15.09 5.57 -31.18
N GLU A 98 15.96 6.06 -32.08
CA GLU A 98 15.90 5.83 -33.51
C GLU A 98 17.09 4.99 -33.97
N LEU A 99 16.90 4.19 -35.02
CA LEU A 99 17.98 3.49 -35.71
C LEU A 99 18.67 4.41 -36.70
N PRO A 100 20.01 4.41 -36.76
CA PRO A 100 20.75 5.19 -37.75
C PRO A 100 20.72 4.49 -39.14
N TRP A 101 19.54 4.43 -39.76
CA TRP A 101 19.25 3.62 -40.96
C TRP A 101 20.30 3.69 -42.09
N SER A 102 20.88 4.87 -42.31
CA SER A 102 21.87 5.08 -43.39
C SER A 102 23.30 4.68 -43.04
N SER A 103 23.58 4.47 -41.72
CA SER A 103 24.94 4.22 -41.21
C SER A 103 25.04 3.05 -40.23
N ILE A 104 23.93 2.32 -40.03
CA ILE A 104 23.92 1.16 -39.13
C ILE A 104 24.87 0.08 -39.65
N ASP A 105 25.71 -0.43 -38.78
CA ASP A 105 26.67 -1.48 -39.02
C ASP A 105 26.57 -2.61 -37.97
N MET A 106 27.45 -3.60 -38.10
CA MET A 106 27.45 -4.75 -37.19
C MET A 106 27.89 -4.38 -35.78
N ASP A 107 28.74 -3.38 -35.60
CA ASP A 107 29.17 -2.93 -34.27
C ASP A 107 28.03 -2.24 -33.55
N PHE A 108 27.25 -1.41 -34.25
CA PHE A 108 26.01 -0.86 -33.68
C PHE A 108 25.01 -1.95 -33.29
N MET A 109 24.80 -2.95 -34.14
CA MET A 109 23.89 -4.05 -33.86
C MET A 109 24.35 -4.89 -32.67
N ASN A 110 25.65 -5.16 -32.54
CA ASN A 110 26.21 -5.90 -31.41
C ASN A 110 26.11 -5.12 -30.09
N LEU A 111 26.20 -3.79 -30.14
CA LEU A 111 26.03 -2.94 -28.97
C LEU A 111 24.56 -2.84 -28.51
N ASN A 112 23.61 -2.89 -29.47
CA ASN A 112 22.18 -2.66 -29.21
C ASN A 112 21.35 -3.93 -29.46
N GLN A 113 21.48 -4.93 -28.58
CA GLN A 113 20.84 -6.24 -28.73
C GLN A 113 19.72 -6.50 -27.73
N ALA A 114 19.07 -5.49 -27.19
CA ALA A 114 17.99 -5.69 -26.22
C ALA A 114 16.85 -6.57 -26.79
N ALA A 115 16.46 -6.35 -28.05
CA ALA A 115 15.44 -7.17 -28.71
C ALA A 115 15.80 -8.68 -28.77
N HIS A 116 17.07 -9.03 -28.76
CA HIS A 116 17.59 -10.39 -28.75
C HIS A 116 17.87 -10.87 -27.32
N GLY A 117 18.66 -10.12 -26.55
CA GLY A 117 19.12 -10.53 -25.22
C GLY A 117 17.99 -10.65 -24.21
N ASP A 118 17.05 -9.72 -24.23
CA ASP A 118 15.91 -9.76 -23.30
C ASP A 118 14.92 -10.89 -23.59
N ARG A 119 14.84 -11.38 -24.83
CA ARG A 119 14.00 -12.57 -25.11
C ARG A 119 14.54 -13.81 -24.42
N GLU A 120 15.85 -14.00 -24.43
CA GLU A 120 16.48 -15.11 -23.73
C GLU A 120 16.40 -14.93 -22.21
N PHE A 121 16.62 -13.73 -21.72
CA PHE A 121 16.49 -13.38 -20.32
C PHE A 121 15.04 -13.59 -19.81
N GLY A 122 14.04 -13.13 -20.55
CA GLY A 122 12.64 -13.39 -20.26
C GLY A 122 12.27 -14.87 -20.27
N HIS A 123 12.86 -15.66 -21.19
CA HIS A 123 12.67 -17.10 -21.21
C HIS A 123 13.15 -17.78 -19.92
N ILE A 124 14.35 -17.46 -19.45
CA ILE A 124 14.89 -18.03 -18.20
C ILE A 124 14.08 -17.57 -16.99
N GLN A 125 13.69 -16.31 -16.88
CA GLN A 125 12.83 -15.82 -15.80
C GLN A 125 11.51 -16.61 -15.73
N THR A 126 10.88 -16.85 -16.88
CA THR A 126 9.62 -17.60 -16.96
C THR A 126 9.81 -19.06 -16.58
N ARG A 127 10.89 -19.70 -17.04
CA ARG A 127 11.19 -21.10 -16.66
C ARG A 127 11.48 -21.29 -15.18
N LEU A 128 12.08 -20.29 -14.55
CA LEU A 128 12.36 -20.30 -13.10
C LEU A 128 11.13 -19.92 -12.26
N GLY A 129 10.05 -19.44 -12.88
CA GLY A 129 8.89 -18.92 -12.15
C GLY A 129 9.19 -17.65 -11.34
N VAL A 130 10.16 -16.82 -11.80
CA VAL A 130 10.52 -15.58 -11.09
C VAL A 130 9.42 -14.53 -11.26
N PRO A 131 8.75 -14.09 -10.17
CA PRO A 131 7.81 -12.98 -10.21
C PRO A 131 8.53 -11.71 -10.65
N ARG A 132 7.96 -11.00 -11.62
CA ARG A 132 8.54 -9.77 -12.13
C ARG A 132 7.54 -8.90 -12.87
N LYS A 133 7.76 -7.59 -12.83
CA LYS A 133 7.17 -6.68 -13.82
C LYS A 133 8.06 -6.60 -15.05
N THR A 134 7.47 -6.64 -16.24
CA THR A 134 8.18 -6.32 -17.50
C THR A 134 7.65 -5.00 -18.05
N VAL A 135 8.56 -4.05 -18.27
CA VAL A 135 8.26 -2.75 -18.87
C VAL A 135 9.05 -2.61 -20.17
N ALA A 136 8.33 -2.45 -21.28
CA ALA A 136 8.92 -2.30 -22.60
C ALA A 136 8.71 -0.89 -23.15
N GLY A 137 9.73 -0.32 -23.77
CA GLY A 137 9.74 1.00 -24.40
C GLY A 137 10.96 1.81 -24.00
N HIS A 138 11.15 2.96 -24.67
CA HIS A 138 12.27 3.83 -24.35
C HIS A 138 12.01 4.64 -23.08
N VAL A 139 13.03 4.85 -22.26
CA VAL A 139 12.91 5.56 -20.96
C VAL A 139 12.47 7.02 -21.08
N SER A 140 12.53 7.62 -22.28
CA SER A 140 11.98 8.95 -22.53
C SER A 140 10.47 8.97 -22.77
N ASP A 141 9.82 7.81 -22.88
CA ASP A 141 8.37 7.72 -22.99
C ASP A 141 7.74 7.89 -21.61
N PRO A 142 6.89 8.91 -21.39
CA PRO A 142 6.22 9.12 -20.11
C PRO A 142 5.43 7.89 -19.64
N ALA A 143 4.82 7.11 -20.55
CA ALA A 143 4.06 5.92 -20.19
C ALA A 143 4.97 4.81 -19.63
N VAL A 144 6.19 4.69 -20.10
CA VAL A 144 7.22 3.81 -19.52
C VAL A 144 7.60 4.30 -18.12
N GLY A 145 7.77 5.61 -17.97
CA GLY A 145 8.09 6.25 -16.70
C GLY A 145 7.03 5.98 -15.62
N GLU A 146 5.75 6.18 -15.94
CA GLU A 146 4.64 5.93 -15.01
C GLU A 146 4.60 4.47 -14.53
N ARG A 147 4.84 3.52 -15.41
CA ARG A 147 4.86 2.10 -15.04
C ARG A 147 6.04 1.73 -14.14
N ILE A 148 7.19 2.38 -14.32
CA ILE A 148 8.36 2.20 -13.44
C ILE A 148 8.08 2.82 -12.06
N LEU A 149 7.46 4.01 -12.01
CA LEU A 149 7.05 4.66 -10.77
C LEU A 149 6.04 3.82 -9.98
N ALA A 150 5.03 3.25 -10.66
CA ALA A 150 4.05 2.37 -10.02
C ALA A 150 4.73 1.15 -9.37
N TRP A 151 5.64 0.51 -10.09
CA TRP A 151 6.41 -0.62 -9.58
C TRP A 151 7.30 -0.24 -8.40
N GLU A 152 7.98 0.91 -8.46
CA GLU A 152 8.84 1.38 -7.38
C GLU A 152 8.04 1.65 -6.09
N ARG A 153 6.84 2.25 -6.21
CA ARG A 153 5.92 2.44 -5.08
C ARG A 153 5.50 1.10 -4.48
N ALA A 154 5.11 0.13 -5.30
CA ALA A 154 4.78 -1.22 -4.85
C ALA A 154 5.97 -1.89 -4.15
N ALA A 155 7.18 -1.77 -4.68
CA ALA A 155 8.39 -2.30 -4.06
C ALA A 155 8.68 -1.67 -2.68
N LYS A 156 8.43 -0.36 -2.51
CA LYS A 156 8.48 0.30 -1.19
C LYS A 156 7.42 -0.25 -0.23
N GLY A 157 6.21 -0.51 -0.71
CA GLY A 157 5.15 -1.15 0.08
C GLY A 157 5.55 -2.55 0.56
N VAL A 158 6.17 -3.34 -0.32
CA VAL A 158 6.71 -4.67 0.03
C VAL A 158 7.82 -4.57 1.08
N ALA A 159 8.76 -3.65 0.90
CA ALA A 159 9.85 -3.43 1.86
C ALA A 159 9.32 -3.00 3.24
N GLU A 160 8.27 -2.16 3.25
CA GLU A 160 7.60 -1.73 4.47
C GLU A 160 6.93 -2.90 5.20
N VAL A 161 6.09 -3.68 4.51
CA VAL A 161 5.33 -4.76 5.15
C VAL A 161 6.23 -5.88 5.67
N ARG A 162 7.35 -6.16 5.00
CA ARG A 162 8.31 -7.20 5.43
C ARG A 162 8.96 -6.95 6.79
N THR A 163 9.00 -5.70 7.23
CA THR A 163 9.57 -5.30 8.53
C THR A 163 8.55 -4.68 9.46
N LEU A 164 7.26 -4.71 9.07
CA LEU A 164 6.18 -4.08 9.81
C LEU A 164 5.95 -4.77 11.15
N ARG A 165 5.97 -3.99 12.22
CA ARG A 165 5.49 -4.38 13.54
C ARG A 165 4.15 -3.69 13.80
N LEU A 166 3.17 -4.46 14.25
CA LEU A 166 1.83 -4.00 14.56
C LEU A 166 1.51 -4.28 16.04
N ALA A 167 0.95 -3.28 16.75
CA ALA A 167 0.42 -3.43 18.10
C ALA A 167 -1.10 -3.64 18.05
N ARG A 168 -1.59 -4.75 18.61
CA ARG A 168 -3.02 -5.01 18.79
C ARG A 168 -3.34 -4.87 20.27
N PHE A 169 -4.21 -3.92 20.62
CA PHE A 169 -4.67 -3.70 21.98
C PHE A 169 -5.99 -4.47 22.19
N GLY A 170 -5.96 -5.48 23.07
CA GLY A 170 -7.06 -6.41 23.26
C GLY A 170 -7.12 -7.50 22.19
N ASP A 171 -8.31 -7.98 21.89
CA ASP A 171 -8.56 -9.03 20.89
C ASP A 171 -9.40 -8.50 19.73
N ASN A 172 -9.69 -9.34 18.74
CA ASN A 172 -10.69 -9.06 17.73
C ASN A 172 -12.07 -8.90 18.38
N MET A 173 -12.94 -8.12 17.75
CA MET A 173 -14.33 -8.01 18.18
C MET A 173 -14.99 -9.39 18.13
N ARG A 174 -15.70 -9.75 19.19
CA ARG A 174 -16.33 -11.07 19.31
C ARG A 174 -17.37 -11.28 18.20
N ASP A 175 -17.36 -12.49 17.65
CA ASP A 175 -18.29 -12.94 16.61
C ASP A 175 -18.21 -12.20 15.27
N VAL A 176 -17.19 -11.37 15.04
CA VAL A 176 -16.94 -10.68 13.76
C VAL A 176 -15.88 -11.43 12.96
N ALA A 177 -16.34 -12.31 12.07
CA ALA A 177 -15.48 -13.25 11.33
C ALA A 177 -14.41 -12.57 10.44
N VAL A 178 -14.72 -11.43 9.82
CA VAL A 178 -13.81 -10.79 8.86
C VAL A 178 -12.66 -10.04 9.52
N THR A 179 -12.68 -9.80 10.83
CA THR A 179 -11.55 -9.23 11.56
C THR A 179 -10.52 -10.29 11.95
N GLU A 180 -10.92 -11.56 11.98
CA GLU A 180 -10.06 -12.70 12.25
C GLU A 180 -9.06 -12.97 11.12
N GLY A 181 -8.00 -13.74 11.42
CA GLY A 181 -7.01 -14.18 10.42
C GLY A 181 -5.80 -14.84 11.06
N ASP A 182 -5.07 -15.61 10.24
CA ASP A 182 -3.86 -16.32 10.66
C ASP A 182 -2.66 -15.37 10.69
N LYS A 183 -2.26 -14.96 11.90
CA LYS A 183 -1.11 -14.08 12.14
C LYS A 183 0.22 -14.74 11.81
N VAL A 184 0.31 -16.07 11.92
CA VAL A 184 1.52 -16.81 11.59
C VAL A 184 1.68 -16.88 10.08
N GLU A 185 0.61 -17.20 9.35
CA GLU A 185 0.65 -17.17 7.87
C GLU A 185 0.94 -15.76 7.36
N ALA A 186 0.38 -14.71 7.97
CA ALA A 186 0.71 -13.33 7.62
C ALA A 186 2.20 -13.00 7.82
N GLN A 187 2.82 -13.49 8.88
CA GLN A 187 4.26 -13.33 9.09
C GLN A 187 5.08 -14.10 8.07
N LEU A 188 4.67 -15.31 7.71
CA LEU A 188 5.35 -16.12 6.69
C LEU A 188 5.26 -15.48 5.29
N ARG A 189 4.10 -14.94 4.92
CA ARG A 189 3.86 -14.34 3.59
C ARG A 189 4.37 -12.92 3.47
N PHE A 190 4.07 -12.08 4.45
CA PHE A 190 4.32 -10.64 4.38
C PHE A 190 5.53 -10.21 5.21
N GLY A 191 5.92 -11.00 6.23
CA GLY A 191 6.94 -10.62 7.21
C GLY A 191 6.39 -9.82 8.40
N VAL A 192 5.13 -9.42 8.37
CA VAL A 192 4.53 -8.60 9.43
C VAL A 192 4.49 -9.34 10.78
N SER A 193 4.84 -8.62 11.85
CA SER A 193 4.74 -9.12 13.23
C SER A 193 3.55 -8.47 13.94
N VAL A 194 2.51 -9.26 14.23
CA VAL A 194 1.33 -8.83 14.98
C VAL A 194 1.51 -9.15 16.46
N ASN A 195 1.60 -8.13 17.31
CA ASN A 195 1.89 -8.26 18.74
C ASN A 195 0.68 -7.81 19.55
N THR A 196 0.15 -8.70 20.40
CA THR A 196 -1.02 -8.41 21.22
C THR A 196 -0.61 -7.93 22.60
N TYR A 197 -1.23 -6.86 23.06
CA TYR A 197 -1.05 -6.23 24.37
C TYR A 197 -2.38 -6.11 25.10
N GLY A 198 -2.35 -6.12 26.42
CA GLY A 198 -3.51 -5.76 27.23
C GLY A 198 -3.89 -4.30 27.03
N VAL A 199 -5.17 -3.98 27.03
CA VAL A 199 -5.61 -2.57 26.89
C VAL A 199 -5.07 -1.71 28.02
N ASN A 200 -4.85 -2.28 29.21
CA ASN A 200 -4.29 -1.53 30.34
C ASN A 200 -2.82 -1.14 30.14
N ASP A 201 -2.05 -1.83 29.29
CA ASP A 201 -0.70 -1.39 28.91
C ASP A 201 -0.77 -0.02 28.17
N LEU A 202 -1.82 0.16 27.34
CA LEU A 202 -2.09 1.45 26.72
C LEU A 202 -2.56 2.50 27.74
N VAL A 203 -3.44 2.10 28.70
CA VAL A 203 -3.93 3.00 29.75
C VAL A 203 -2.76 3.57 30.56
N GLU A 204 -1.79 2.74 30.95
CA GLU A 204 -0.59 3.19 31.65
C GLU A 204 0.20 4.23 30.85
N ALA A 205 0.34 4.02 29.53
CA ALA A 205 0.99 5.00 28.66
C ALA A 205 0.20 6.32 28.56
N VAL A 206 -1.13 6.25 28.49
CA VAL A 206 -2.04 7.41 28.48
C VAL A 206 -1.93 8.20 29.77
N ASP A 207 -1.97 7.53 30.91
CA ASP A 207 -1.90 8.15 32.24
C ASP A 207 -0.51 8.78 32.53
N SER A 208 0.53 8.31 31.85
CA SER A 208 1.90 8.85 31.96
C SER A 208 2.10 10.18 31.24
N ALA A 209 1.17 10.64 30.40
CA ALA A 209 1.28 11.89 29.65
C ALA A 209 1.28 13.10 30.59
N SER A 210 2.27 14.00 30.46
CA SER A 210 2.39 15.18 31.28
C SER A 210 1.34 16.24 30.93
N ASP A 211 0.92 17.05 31.90
CA ASP A 211 -0.03 18.15 31.63
C ASP A 211 0.55 19.22 30.71
N ALA A 212 1.88 19.38 30.70
CA ALA A 212 2.57 20.31 29.79
C ALA A 212 2.45 19.83 28.34
N ASP A 213 2.72 18.53 28.06
CA ASP A 213 2.62 17.96 26.73
C ASP A 213 1.18 17.95 26.23
N VAL A 214 0.22 17.61 27.12
CA VAL A 214 -1.22 17.71 26.82
C VAL A 214 -1.62 19.12 26.41
N SER A 215 -1.15 20.13 27.12
CA SER A 215 -1.47 21.54 26.83
C SER A 215 -0.83 22.00 25.51
N ALA A 216 0.38 21.54 25.19
CA ALA A 216 1.04 21.81 23.93
C ALA A 216 0.28 21.17 22.76
N LEU A 217 -0.16 19.92 22.89
CA LEU A 217 -0.89 19.21 21.85
C LEU A 217 -2.31 19.80 21.63
N VAL A 218 -3.02 20.20 22.67
CA VAL A 218 -4.31 20.90 22.56
C VAL A 218 -4.16 22.23 21.80
N LYS A 219 -3.06 22.95 22.00
CA LYS A 219 -2.75 24.16 21.24
C LYS A 219 -2.51 23.84 19.76
N GLU A 220 -1.78 22.79 19.45
CA GLU A 220 -1.57 22.30 18.09
C GLU A 220 -2.89 21.95 17.39
N TYR A 221 -3.85 21.32 18.09
CA TYR A 221 -5.17 21.06 17.53
C TYR A 221 -5.89 22.35 17.11
N ALA A 222 -5.79 23.41 17.92
CA ALA A 222 -6.39 24.70 17.59
C ALA A 222 -5.71 25.42 16.42
N GLU A 223 -4.45 25.10 16.12
CA GLU A 223 -3.71 25.62 14.96
C GLU A 223 -4.05 24.84 13.66
N LEU A 224 -4.33 23.54 13.76
CA LEU A 224 -4.55 22.65 12.62
C LEU A 224 -6.03 22.49 12.22
N TYR A 225 -6.95 22.63 13.17
CA TYR A 225 -8.37 22.30 12.99
C TYR A 225 -9.29 23.44 13.42
N THR A 226 -10.50 23.43 12.89
CA THR A 226 -11.57 24.29 13.42
C THR A 226 -12.14 23.61 14.66
N VAL A 227 -11.66 24.00 15.84
CA VAL A 227 -12.09 23.39 17.11
C VAL A 227 -13.44 23.98 17.57
N ALA A 228 -14.40 23.11 17.88
CA ALA A 228 -15.71 23.52 18.39
C ALA A 228 -15.57 24.33 19.70
N PRO A 229 -16.35 25.44 19.86
CA PRO A 229 -16.22 26.33 21.03
C PRO A 229 -16.34 25.62 22.39
N GLU A 230 -17.21 24.64 22.51
CA GLU A 230 -17.39 23.86 23.73
C GLU A 230 -16.13 23.10 24.15
N LEU A 231 -15.32 22.64 23.20
CA LEU A 231 -14.04 21.97 23.48
C LEU A 231 -12.97 22.94 23.99
N LEU A 232 -13.11 24.23 23.71
CA LEU A 232 -12.25 25.27 24.27
C LEU A 232 -12.78 25.84 25.59
N GLY A 233 -14.02 25.48 25.97
CA GLY A 233 -14.73 25.91 27.15
C GLY A 233 -15.10 24.77 28.11
N GLU A 234 -16.41 24.51 28.26
CA GLU A 234 -16.98 23.59 29.24
C GLU A 234 -16.61 22.10 29.03
N ARG A 235 -16.30 21.70 27.79
CA ARG A 235 -15.88 20.33 27.44
C ARG A 235 -14.35 20.21 27.22
N ASN A 236 -13.55 21.18 27.70
CA ASN A 236 -12.10 21.19 27.51
C ASN A 236 -11.41 19.95 28.07
N GLU A 237 -11.92 19.40 29.19
CA GLU A 237 -11.38 18.17 29.78
C GLU A 237 -11.48 16.97 28.83
N SER A 238 -12.54 16.87 28.02
CA SER A 238 -12.67 15.82 27.02
C SER A 238 -11.62 15.95 25.92
N LEU A 239 -11.31 17.17 25.47
CA LEU A 239 -10.24 17.44 24.50
C LEU A 239 -8.86 17.12 25.07
N ARG A 240 -8.61 17.51 26.32
CA ARG A 240 -7.35 17.18 27.01
C ARG A 240 -7.16 15.69 27.20
N TYR A 241 -8.24 14.95 27.50
CA TYR A 241 -8.15 13.51 27.60
C TYR A 241 -7.92 12.83 26.24
N ALA A 242 -8.53 13.32 25.17
CA ALA A 242 -8.22 12.87 23.81
C ALA A 242 -6.73 13.10 23.46
N ALA A 243 -6.16 14.25 23.87
CA ALA A 243 -4.73 14.53 23.73
C ALA A 243 -3.85 13.57 24.54
N ARG A 244 -4.27 13.19 25.76
CA ARG A 244 -3.57 12.16 26.55
C ARG A 244 -3.54 10.81 25.83
N ILE A 245 -4.67 10.40 25.23
CA ILE A 245 -4.76 9.17 24.45
C ILE A 245 -3.77 9.23 23.26
N GLU A 246 -3.72 10.34 22.54
CA GLU A 246 -2.77 10.48 21.42
C GLU A 246 -1.32 10.38 21.87
N LEU A 247 -0.94 11.08 22.96
CA LEU A 247 0.42 11.04 23.50
C LEU A 247 0.79 9.63 23.98
N GLY A 248 -0.13 8.95 24.66
CA GLY A 248 0.08 7.58 25.13
C GLY A 248 0.26 6.60 23.98
N LEU A 249 -0.60 6.67 22.96
CA LEU A 249 -0.48 5.84 21.75
C LEU A 249 0.84 6.11 21.02
N ARG A 250 1.18 7.38 20.76
CA ARG A 250 2.44 7.75 20.09
C ARG A 250 3.64 7.17 20.80
N ARG A 251 3.75 7.42 22.10
CA ARG A 251 4.84 6.92 22.91
C ARG A 251 4.94 5.40 22.86
N PHE A 252 3.82 4.71 23.08
CA PHE A 252 3.80 3.23 23.04
C PHE A 252 4.26 2.69 21.69
N LEU A 253 3.77 3.27 20.59
CA LEU A 253 4.10 2.84 19.25
C LEU A 253 5.55 3.15 18.87
N GLU A 254 6.05 4.33 19.24
CA GLU A 254 7.44 4.75 18.99
C GLU A 254 8.44 3.91 19.78
N ASP A 255 8.22 3.74 21.10
CA ASP A 255 9.08 2.95 21.98
C ASP A 255 9.14 1.47 21.53
N GLY A 256 8.04 0.94 21.02
CA GLY A 256 7.93 -0.42 20.51
C GLY A 256 8.35 -0.59 19.04
N GLY A 257 8.63 0.50 18.31
CA GLY A 257 8.92 0.48 16.88
C GLY A 257 7.74 -0.03 16.03
N PHE A 258 6.50 0.23 16.46
CA PHE A 258 5.28 -0.14 15.75
C PHE A 258 4.91 0.95 14.74
N ARG A 259 4.48 0.56 13.55
CA ARG A 259 4.00 1.49 12.52
C ARG A 259 2.55 1.23 12.11
N ALA A 260 1.90 0.28 12.77
CA ALA A 260 0.48 0.02 12.65
C ALA A 260 -0.06 -0.42 14.01
N PHE A 261 -1.36 -0.21 14.23
CA PHE A 261 -2.03 -0.63 15.45
C PHE A 261 -3.52 -0.86 15.20
N THR A 262 -4.17 -1.51 16.16
CA THR A 262 -5.62 -1.67 16.18
C THR A 262 -6.14 -1.66 17.63
N THR A 263 -7.35 -1.18 17.80
CA THR A 263 -8.09 -1.17 19.06
C THR A 263 -9.45 -1.84 18.88
N ASN A 264 -10.08 -2.24 19.97
CA ASN A 264 -11.42 -2.83 19.97
C ASN A 264 -12.30 -2.09 20.96
N PHE A 265 -13.42 -1.56 20.51
CA PHE A 265 -14.34 -0.79 21.39
C PHE A 265 -15.13 -1.67 22.38
N GLU A 266 -15.14 -2.99 22.21
CA GLU A 266 -15.65 -3.92 23.21
C GLU A 266 -14.68 -4.10 24.39
N ASP A 267 -13.40 -3.78 24.22
CA ASP A 267 -12.36 -3.90 25.23
C ASP A 267 -11.54 -2.61 25.29
N LEU A 268 -12.02 -1.67 26.09
CA LEU A 268 -11.39 -0.37 26.29
C LEU A 268 -10.66 -0.25 27.65
N GLY A 269 -10.68 -1.30 28.50
CA GLY A 269 -10.00 -1.30 29.78
C GLY A 269 -10.34 -0.06 30.61
N GLY A 270 -9.31 0.67 31.04
CA GLY A 270 -9.43 1.93 31.79
C GLY A 270 -9.58 3.20 30.94
N LEU A 271 -9.66 3.12 29.61
CA LEU A 271 -9.87 4.31 28.77
C LEU A 271 -11.25 4.92 29.03
N ARG A 272 -11.31 6.25 29.21
CA ARG A 272 -12.54 6.99 29.50
C ARG A 272 -13.37 7.26 28.23
N GLN A 273 -12.72 7.41 27.07
CA GLN A 273 -13.38 7.59 25.76
C GLN A 273 -12.69 6.75 24.69
N LEU A 274 -13.35 6.58 23.54
CA LEU A 274 -12.74 5.94 22.37
C LEU A 274 -11.63 6.83 21.79
N PRO A 275 -10.56 6.24 21.24
CA PRO A 275 -9.38 6.98 20.78
C PRO A 275 -9.55 7.66 19.41
N GLY A 276 -10.75 8.18 19.07
CA GLY A 276 -11.10 8.69 17.74
C GLY A 276 -10.13 9.72 17.17
N LEU A 277 -9.97 10.87 17.84
CA LEU A 277 -9.04 11.92 17.40
C LEU A 277 -7.60 11.42 17.28
N ALA A 278 -7.14 10.65 18.28
CA ALA A 278 -5.79 10.09 18.30
C ALA A 278 -5.54 9.18 17.08
N VAL A 279 -6.47 8.29 16.77
CA VAL A 279 -6.40 7.37 15.63
C VAL A 279 -6.36 8.15 14.30
N GLN A 280 -7.23 9.14 14.13
CA GLN A 280 -7.28 9.97 12.92
C GLN A 280 -5.95 10.68 12.68
N ARG A 281 -5.35 11.24 13.72
CA ARG A 281 -4.07 11.95 13.63
C ARG A 281 -2.89 11.00 13.38
N LEU A 282 -2.84 9.87 14.08
CA LEU A 282 -1.80 8.86 13.83
C LEU A 282 -1.87 8.32 12.40
N MET A 283 -3.06 8.11 11.86
CA MET A 283 -3.20 7.77 10.44
C MET A 283 -2.68 8.87 9.51
N ALA A 284 -2.91 10.16 9.83
CA ALA A 284 -2.37 11.28 9.05
C ALA A 284 -0.83 11.27 9.05
N ASP A 285 -0.22 10.87 10.15
CA ASP A 285 1.23 10.73 10.29
C ASP A 285 1.78 9.42 9.69
N GLY A 286 0.92 8.64 9.04
CA GLY A 286 1.32 7.46 8.27
C GLY A 286 1.18 6.14 8.98
N TYR A 287 0.68 6.07 10.21
CA TYR A 287 0.40 4.80 10.87
C TYR A 287 -0.75 4.05 10.18
N GLY A 288 -0.65 2.71 10.17
CA GLY A 288 -1.75 1.85 9.77
C GLY A 288 -2.74 1.67 10.92
N PHE A 289 -4.03 1.64 10.58
CA PHE A 289 -5.11 1.37 11.53
C PHE A 289 -6.23 0.55 10.87
N GLY A 290 -6.87 -0.30 11.64
CA GLY A 290 -8.13 -0.98 11.36
C GLY A 290 -8.92 -1.08 12.66
N GLY A 291 -10.23 -0.90 12.60
CA GLY A 291 -11.11 -0.99 13.76
C GLY A 291 -11.23 -2.43 14.28
N GLU A 292 -11.81 -2.61 15.47
CA GLU A 292 -12.33 -3.89 15.95
C GLU A 292 -11.29 -5.01 16.10
N GLY A 293 -10.03 -4.66 16.30
CA GLY A 293 -8.94 -5.63 16.33
C GLY A 293 -8.48 -6.11 14.96
N ASP A 294 -8.99 -5.53 13.85
CA ASP A 294 -8.64 -5.91 12.48
C ASP A 294 -7.22 -5.48 12.10
N TRP A 295 -6.29 -6.33 12.49
CA TRP A 295 -4.88 -6.17 12.17
C TRP A 295 -4.59 -6.26 10.65
N LYS A 296 -5.41 -6.99 9.87
CA LYS A 296 -5.22 -7.12 8.41
C LYS A 296 -5.42 -5.79 7.70
N THR A 297 -6.51 -5.10 8.01
CA THR A 297 -6.78 -3.76 7.49
C THR A 297 -5.73 -2.75 7.97
N SER A 298 -5.24 -2.88 9.22
CA SER A 298 -4.15 -2.04 9.73
C SER A 298 -2.85 -2.24 8.91
N VAL A 299 -2.50 -3.48 8.58
CA VAL A 299 -1.36 -3.83 7.71
C VAL A 299 -1.55 -3.27 6.31
N LEU A 300 -2.72 -3.47 5.72
CA LEU A 300 -3.05 -2.97 4.38
C LEU A 300 -2.93 -1.44 4.32
N LEU A 301 -3.53 -0.73 5.27
CA LEU A 301 -3.48 0.73 5.33
C LEU A 301 -2.04 1.23 5.42
N ARG A 302 -1.20 0.65 6.31
CA ARG A 302 0.20 1.04 6.41
C ARG A 302 0.96 0.79 5.11
N THR A 303 0.72 -0.35 4.47
CA THR A 303 1.35 -0.71 3.19
C THR A 303 1.01 0.31 2.11
N LEU A 304 -0.29 0.63 1.94
CA LEU A 304 -0.72 1.61 0.94
C LEU A 304 -0.23 3.03 1.24
N LYS A 305 -0.13 3.42 2.52
CA LYS A 305 0.50 4.69 2.91
C LYS A 305 1.99 4.75 2.57
N ALA A 306 2.71 3.64 2.70
CA ALA A 306 4.12 3.56 2.30
C ALA A 306 4.34 3.61 0.78
N MET A 307 3.32 3.23 0.01
CA MET A 307 3.28 3.35 -1.46
C MET A 307 2.91 4.76 -1.94
N SER A 308 2.31 5.57 -1.07
CA SER A 308 1.92 6.95 -1.41
C SER A 308 3.15 7.85 -1.42
N ASP A 309 3.28 8.65 -2.47
CA ASP A 309 4.32 9.66 -2.56
C ASP A 309 3.83 10.96 -1.90
N LYS A 310 4.70 11.62 -1.13
CA LYS A 310 4.37 12.91 -0.51
C LYS A 310 4.18 14.02 -1.56
N GLU A 311 4.74 13.84 -2.75
CA GLU A 311 4.63 14.80 -3.85
C GLU A 311 3.38 14.57 -4.71
N ARG A 312 2.72 13.40 -4.58
CA ARG A 312 1.49 13.08 -5.33
C ARG A 312 0.27 13.50 -4.53
N PRO A 313 -0.66 14.26 -5.14
CA PRO A 313 -1.91 14.60 -4.47
C PRO A 313 -2.73 13.33 -4.20
N GLY A 314 -3.43 13.31 -3.08
CA GLY A 314 -4.29 12.23 -2.66
C GLY A 314 -4.02 11.78 -1.23
N GLY A 315 -4.93 10.99 -0.70
CA GLY A 315 -4.87 10.46 0.66
C GLY A 315 -5.24 8.98 0.71
N THR A 316 -4.98 8.38 1.86
CA THR A 316 -5.31 6.97 2.11
C THR A 316 -5.85 6.83 3.53
N SER A 317 -7.02 6.21 3.66
CA SER A 317 -7.77 6.12 4.91
C SER A 317 -8.33 4.73 5.16
N PHE A 318 -8.42 4.35 6.42
CA PHE A 318 -9.36 3.33 6.86
C PHE A 318 -10.79 3.76 6.50
N MET A 319 -11.63 2.84 6.05
CA MET A 319 -12.99 3.11 5.59
C MET A 319 -13.86 1.87 5.75
N GLU A 320 -15.16 2.11 5.84
CA GLU A 320 -16.19 1.09 5.79
C GLU A 320 -17.33 1.54 4.87
N ASP A 321 -17.84 0.65 4.03
CA ASP A 321 -19.07 0.86 3.27
C ASP A 321 -20.25 0.83 4.26
N TYR A 322 -20.70 2.00 4.72
CA TYR A 322 -21.62 2.06 5.84
C TYR A 322 -23.08 1.90 5.42
N THR A 323 -23.49 2.57 4.34
CA THR A 323 -24.87 2.49 3.82
C THR A 323 -24.96 2.93 2.37
N TYR A 324 -26.09 2.64 1.72
CA TYR A 324 -26.32 2.90 0.32
C TYR A 324 -27.45 3.87 0.06
N ASP A 325 -27.25 4.78 -0.90
CA ASP A 325 -28.33 5.45 -1.59
C ASP A 325 -28.71 4.62 -2.83
N LEU A 326 -29.92 4.10 -2.84
CA LEU A 326 -30.43 3.23 -3.91
C LEU A 326 -31.34 3.98 -4.89
N THR A 327 -31.24 5.31 -4.94
CA THR A 327 -32.01 6.11 -5.90
C THR A 327 -31.65 5.74 -7.33
N PRO A 328 -32.62 5.27 -8.14
CA PRO A 328 -32.33 4.77 -9.50
C PRO A 328 -31.60 5.79 -10.36
N GLY A 329 -30.44 5.42 -10.92
CA GLY A 329 -29.58 6.25 -11.76
C GLY A 329 -28.72 7.25 -10.98
N GLY A 330 -28.79 7.25 -9.66
CA GLY A 330 -28.01 8.08 -8.76
C GLY A 330 -27.42 7.31 -7.60
N GLU A 331 -27.29 6.02 -7.74
CA GLU A 331 -26.83 5.11 -6.66
C GLU A 331 -25.44 5.49 -6.15
N LEU A 332 -25.31 5.57 -4.83
CA LEU A 332 -24.07 5.95 -4.13
C LEU A 332 -23.84 5.06 -2.92
N ILE A 333 -22.58 5.00 -2.51
CA ILE A 333 -22.16 4.45 -1.21
C ILE A 333 -21.77 5.61 -0.32
N LEU A 334 -22.32 5.64 0.90
CA LEU A 334 -21.83 6.48 1.98
C LEU A 334 -20.90 5.63 2.85
N GLY A 335 -19.62 5.98 2.82
CA GLY A 335 -18.60 5.35 3.66
C GLY A 335 -18.22 6.23 4.81
N ALA A 336 -17.99 5.59 5.95
CA ALA A 336 -17.52 6.19 7.18
C ALA A 336 -16.91 5.08 8.07
N HIS A 337 -16.60 5.40 9.27
CA HIS A 337 -16.54 4.53 10.45
C HIS A 337 -17.04 5.37 11.62
N MET A 338 -17.12 4.80 12.81
CA MET A 338 -17.66 5.55 13.95
C MET A 338 -16.87 6.83 14.23
N LEU A 339 -15.53 6.80 14.10
CA LEU A 339 -14.61 7.90 14.40
C LEU A 339 -13.43 7.97 13.44
N GLU A 340 -12.96 6.84 12.92
CA GLU A 340 -11.59 6.62 12.50
C GLU A 340 -11.40 6.72 10.97
N VAL A 341 -11.77 7.86 10.39
CA VAL A 341 -11.44 8.19 8.99
C VAL A 341 -10.30 9.21 8.98
N CYS A 342 -9.27 8.93 8.18
CA CYS A 342 -8.03 9.71 8.13
C CYS A 342 -8.21 11.08 7.48
N PRO A 343 -7.79 12.20 8.09
CA PRO A 343 -7.92 13.53 7.51
C PRO A 343 -7.05 13.75 6.27
N SER A 344 -6.19 12.81 5.87
CA SER A 344 -5.46 12.91 4.61
C SER A 344 -6.35 12.90 3.36
N ILE A 345 -7.63 12.47 3.48
CA ILE A 345 -8.60 12.51 2.38
C ILE A 345 -9.57 13.70 2.47
N ALA A 346 -9.40 14.60 3.43
CA ALA A 346 -10.35 15.70 3.66
C ALA A 346 -10.35 16.73 2.53
N ALA A 347 -11.53 17.20 2.13
CA ALA A 347 -11.74 18.25 1.14
C ALA A 347 -11.38 19.68 1.63
N GLY A 348 -11.02 19.82 2.89
CA GLY A 348 -10.67 21.10 3.49
C GLY A 348 -10.22 20.92 4.94
N THR A 349 -10.12 22.00 5.70
CA THR A 349 -9.74 21.94 7.10
C THR A 349 -10.80 21.20 7.92
N PRO A 350 -10.47 20.04 8.59
CA PRO A 350 -11.42 19.33 9.41
C PRO A 350 -11.92 20.14 10.61
N SER A 351 -13.16 19.88 11.02
CA SER A 351 -13.73 20.37 12.28
C SER A 351 -13.38 19.37 13.40
N CYS A 352 -12.91 19.86 14.54
CA CYS A 352 -12.68 19.06 15.73
C CYS A 352 -13.87 19.21 16.67
N GLU A 353 -14.64 18.15 16.85
CA GLU A 353 -15.94 18.18 17.50
C GLU A 353 -16.07 17.10 18.56
N ILE A 354 -17.10 17.22 19.44
CA ILE A 354 -17.46 16.21 20.42
C ILE A 354 -18.95 15.90 20.30
N HIS A 355 -19.27 14.62 20.19
CA HIS A 355 -20.65 14.17 20.06
C HIS A 355 -20.89 12.88 20.82
N PRO A 356 -22.12 12.64 21.32
CA PRO A 356 -22.49 11.38 21.92
C PRO A 356 -22.22 10.18 20.99
N LEU A 357 -21.75 9.10 21.57
CA LEU A 357 -21.62 7.81 20.90
C LEU A 357 -22.23 6.74 21.80
N GLY A 358 -23.32 6.14 21.35
CA GLY A 358 -24.07 5.13 22.12
C GLY A 358 -23.40 3.75 22.21
N ILE A 359 -22.15 3.62 21.77
CA ILE A 359 -21.39 2.36 21.69
C ILE A 359 -20.21 2.44 22.65
N GLY A 360 -19.87 1.30 23.28
CA GLY A 360 -18.73 1.18 24.20
C GLY A 360 -18.97 1.70 25.62
N GLY A 361 -20.10 2.38 25.88
CA GLY A 361 -20.50 2.83 27.23
C GLY A 361 -19.48 3.77 27.90
N ARG A 362 -18.82 4.62 27.11
CA ARG A 362 -17.76 5.55 27.53
C ARG A 362 -18.24 7.00 27.44
N GLU A 363 -17.38 7.93 27.88
CA GLU A 363 -17.59 9.37 27.67
C GLU A 363 -17.61 9.71 26.18
N ASP A 364 -18.29 10.80 25.82
CA ASP A 364 -18.37 11.28 24.44
C ASP A 364 -16.97 11.49 23.86
N PRO A 365 -16.62 10.84 22.74
CA PRO A 365 -15.29 10.95 22.16
C PRO A 365 -15.14 12.20 21.29
N VAL A 366 -13.95 12.81 21.35
CA VAL A 366 -13.55 13.87 20.44
C VAL A 366 -13.10 13.25 19.10
N ARG A 367 -13.47 13.91 17.99
CA ARG A 367 -13.20 13.44 16.63
C ARG A 367 -13.05 14.59 15.62
N LEU A 368 -12.41 14.31 14.51
CA LEU A 368 -12.42 15.17 13.32
C LEU A 368 -13.63 14.83 12.45
N VAL A 369 -14.31 15.84 11.96
CA VAL A 369 -15.47 15.75 11.07
C VAL A 369 -15.15 16.48 9.77
N PHE A 370 -15.34 15.82 8.63
CA PHE A 370 -15.08 16.35 7.29
C PHE A 370 -15.73 15.48 6.21
N ASP A 371 -15.88 16.03 5.01
CA ASP A 371 -16.16 15.28 3.79
C ASP A 371 -14.85 15.00 3.04
N ALA A 372 -14.77 13.87 2.33
CA ALA A 372 -13.61 13.54 1.52
C ALA A 372 -13.56 14.39 0.24
N GLU A 373 -12.32 14.65 -0.23
CA GLU A 373 -12.07 15.34 -1.50
C GLU A 373 -12.58 14.50 -2.68
N PRO A 374 -13.41 15.06 -3.57
CA PRO A 374 -13.88 14.37 -4.76
C PRO A 374 -12.76 14.03 -5.74
N GLY A 375 -12.89 12.89 -6.41
CA GLY A 375 -11.93 12.46 -7.42
C GLY A 375 -11.90 10.94 -7.62
N PRO A 376 -11.11 10.44 -8.58
CA PRO A 376 -10.94 9.01 -8.77
C PRO A 376 -10.23 8.38 -7.57
N GLY A 377 -10.60 7.17 -7.23
CA GLY A 377 -10.02 6.43 -6.13
C GLY A 377 -10.23 4.93 -6.26
N ILE A 378 -9.79 4.22 -5.25
CA ILE A 378 -9.95 2.77 -5.13
C ILE A 378 -10.25 2.40 -3.68
N VAL A 379 -11.14 1.44 -3.48
CA VAL A 379 -11.42 0.82 -2.19
C VAL A 379 -10.83 -0.58 -2.21
N VAL A 380 -10.06 -0.95 -1.18
CA VAL A 380 -9.33 -2.22 -1.13
C VAL A 380 -9.59 -2.92 0.19
N GLY A 381 -9.95 -4.20 0.15
CA GLY A 381 -10.08 -5.07 1.32
C GLY A 381 -9.05 -6.21 1.28
N LEU A 382 -8.54 -6.63 2.44
CA LEU A 382 -7.67 -7.78 2.60
C LEU A 382 -8.39 -8.86 3.41
N ALA A 383 -8.74 -9.96 2.75
CA ALA A 383 -9.39 -11.12 3.36
C ALA A 383 -8.42 -12.28 3.54
N ASP A 384 -8.54 -12.97 4.68
CA ASP A 384 -7.97 -14.30 4.88
C ASP A 384 -8.99 -15.35 4.43
N MET A 385 -8.64 -16.12 3.41
CA MET A 385 -9.49 -17.15 2.82
C MET A 385 -9.22 -18.54 3.41
N GLY A 386 -8.37 -18.63 4.43
CA GLY A 386 -7.93 -19.87 5.09
C GLY A 386 -6.81 -20.61 4.34
N ASP A 387 -6.84 -20.60 3.03
CA ASP A 387 -5.79 -21.20 2.18
C ASP A 387 -4.90 -20.14 1.50
N ARG A 388 -5.26 -18.87 1.57
CA ARG A 388 -4.53 -17.74 0.98
C ARG A 388 -5.07 -16.41 1.48
N PHE A 389 -4.29 -15.35 1.30
CA PHE A 389 -4.79 -13.99 1.39
C PHE A 389 -5.31 -13.49 0.04
N ARG A 390 -6.41 -12.74 0.07
CA ARG A 390 -7.03 -12.13 -1.11
C ARG A 390 -7.17 -10.62 -0.92
N LEU A 391 -6.66 -9.87 -1.87
CA LEU A 391 -6.99 -8.46 -2.08
C LEU A 391 -8.21 -8.37 -3.00
N VAL A 392 -9.22 -7.66 -2.55
CA VAL A 392 -10.36 -7.28 -3.39
C VAL A 392 -10.34 -5.77 -3.53
N ALA A 393 -10.32 -5.27 -4.75
CA ALA A 393 -10.28 -3.86 -5.03
C ALA A 393 -11.46 -3.43 -5.91
N ASN A 394 -12.03 -2.26 -5.65
CA ASN A 394 -13.03 -1.64 -6.51
C ASN A 394 -12.59 -0.22 -6.88
N GLU A 395 -12.49 0.06 -8.17
CA GLU A 395 -12.31 1.41 -8.67
C GLU A 395 -13.59 2.23 -8.43
N ILE A 396 -13.42 3.45 -7.93
CA ILE A 396 -14.52 4.33 -7.51
C ILE A 396 -14.31 5.77 -7.99
N ASP A 397 -15.38 6.54 -7.98
CA ASP A 397 -15.32 7.99 -8.09
C ASP A 397 -15.89 8.61 -6.80
N VAL A 398 -15.02 9.18 -5.96
CA VAL A 398 -15.44 9.95 -4.77
C VAL A 398 -16.17 11.21 -5.26
N VAL A 399 -17.31 11.50 -4.67
CA VAL A 399 -18.17 12.63 -5.05
C VAL A 399 -18.54 13.46 -3.82
N THR A 400 -18.85 14.72 -4.04
CA THR A 400 -19.46 15.55 -2.99
C THR A 400 -20.82 14.98 -2.59
N PRO A 401 -21.15 14.87 -1.30
CA PRO A 401 -22.47 14.46 -0.86
C PRO A 401 -23.57 15.31 -1.54
N PRO A 402 -24.66 14.69 -2.03
CA PRO A 402 -25.73 15.42 -2.73
C PRO A 402 -26.41 16.48 -1.87
N GLN A 403 -26.36 16.31 -0.55
CA GLN A 403 -26.90 17.23 0.43
C GLN A 403 -26.00 17.27 1.68
N PRO A 404 -25.97 18.39 2.43
CA PRO A 404 -25.28 18.43 3.71
C PRO A 404 -25.80 17.38 4.70
N LEU A 405 -24.93 16.83 5.52
CA LEU A 405 -25.23 15.78 6.50
C LEU A 405 -25.09 16.28 7.95
N PRO A 406 -25.87 17.30 8.39
CA PRO A 406 -25.65 18.00 9.65
C PRO A 406 -25.94 17.14 10.90
N LYS A 407 -26.60 15.99 10.73
CA LYS A 407 -26.88 15.05 11.82
C LYS A 407 -26.00 13.82 11.83
N LEU A 408 -25.01 13.76 10.93
CA LEU A 408 -24.01 12.70 10.87
C LEU A 408 -22.63 13.26 11.23
N PRO A 409 -22.29 13.36 12.53
CA PRO A 409 -21.07 14.03 12.98
C PRO A 409 -19.87 13.09 12.94
N VAL A 410 -19.56 12.55 11.75
CA VAL A 410 -18.40 11.69 11.49
C VAL A 410 -17.71 12.12 10.21
N ALA A 411 -16.43 11.89 10.12
CA ALA A 411 -15.69 12.00 8.87
C ALA A 411 -16.17 10.91 7.89
N ARG A 412 -16.32 11.25 6.60
CA ARG A 412 -16.99 10.40 5.63
C ARG A 412 -16.50 10.63 4.21
N ALA A 413 -16.73 9.65 3.35
CA ALA A 413 -16.63 9.74 1.91
C ALA A 413 -17.95 9.28 1.26
N VAL A 414 -18.33 9.89 0.17
CA VAL A 414 -19.42 9.40 -0.68
C VAL A 414 -18.84 9.08 -2.04
N TRP A 415 -19.19 7.92 -2.60
CA TRP A 415 -18.64 7.55 -3.89
C TRP A 415 -19.61 6.77 -4.77
N ARG A 416 -19.32 6.82 -6.05
CA ARG A 416 -19.94 5.98 -7.07
C ARG A 416 -19.00 4.83 -7.38
N PRO A 417 -19.40 3.56 -7.13
CA PRO A 417 -18.57 2.42 -7.47
C PRO A 417 -18.66 2.10 -8.97
N ARG A 418 -17.56 1.62 -9.54
CA ARG A 418 -17.54 1.12 -10.92
C ARG A 418 -17.76 -0.38 -10.96
N PRO A 419 -18.48 -0.89 -11.97
CA PRO A 419 -19.15 -0.19 -13.08
C PRO A 419 -20.45 0.49 -12.65
N ASN A 420 -21.08 0.03 -11.59
CA ASN A 420 -22.30 0.52 -10.94
C ASN A 420 -22.48 -0.18 -9.60
N LEU A 421 -23.37 0.33 -8.75
CA LEU A 421 -23.56 -0.19 -7.38
C LEU A 421 -23.94 -1.68 -7.37
N ARG A 422 -24.85 -2.12 -8.23
CA ARG A 422 -25.30 -3.52 -8.25
C ARG A 422 -24.15 -4.47 -8.54
N THR A 423 -23.47 -4.31 -9.67
CA THR A 423 -22.38 -5.20 -10.09
C THR A 423 -21.23 -5.15 -9.10
N SER A 424 -20.87 -3.96 -8.58
CA SER A 424 -19.83 -3.81 -7.60
C SER A 424 -20.15 -4.57 -6.31
N THR A 425 -21.34 -4.35 -5.73
CA THR A 425 -21.74 -4.98 -4.48
C THR A 425 -21.88 -6.50 -4.61
N GLU A 426 -22.52 -6.98 -5.71
CA GLU A 426 -22.62 -8.42 -5.97
C GLU A 426 -21.23 -9.08 -6.10
N SER A 427 -20.30 -8.43 -6.78
CA SER A 427 -18.93 -8.91 -6.94
C SER A 427 -18.16 -8.91 -5.62
N TRP A 428 -18.26 -7.82 -4.83
CA TRP A 428 -17.66 -7.69 -3.51
C TRP A 428 -18.10 -8.81 -2.56
N LEU A 429 -19.40 -9.04 -2.46
CA LEU A 429 -19.98 -10.09 -1.64
C LEU A 429 -19.58 -11.50 -2.13
N THR A 430 -19.57 -11.72 -3.45
CA THR A 430 -19.18 -13.01 -4.04
C THR A 430 -17.70 -13.30 -3.83
N ALA A 431 -16.85 -12.27 -3.79
CA ALA A 431 -15.43 -12.41 -3.48
C ALA A 431 -15.16 -12.73 -2.01
N GLY A 432 -16.13 -12.58 -1.11
CA GLY A 432 -15.95 -12.71 0.33
C GLY A 432 -15.10 -11.58 0.91
N ALA A 433 -15.21 -10.39 0.33
CA ALA A 433 -14.46 -9.23 0.76
C ALA A 433 -14.99 -8.68 2.10
N PRO A 434 -14.11 -8.10 2.95
CA PRO A 434 -14.50 -7.58 4.26
C PRO A 434 -15.28 -6.28 4.15
N HIS A 435 -15.96 -5.88 5.25
CA HIS A 435 -16.55 -4.55 5.38
C HIS A 435 -15.49 -3.49 5.74
N HIS A 436 -14.44 -3.86 6.45
CA HIS A 436 -13.29 -2.97 6.65
C HIS A 436 -12.43 -2.88 5.40
N THR A 437 -12.17 -1.66 4.96
CA THR A 437 -11.47 -1.36 3.72
C THR A 437 -10.44 -0.25 3.91
N VAL A 438 -9.62 -0.08 2.89
CA VAL A 438 -8.76 1.09 2.72
C VAL A 438 -9.22 1.83 1.47
N LEU A 439 -9.70 3.05 1.64
CA LEU A 439 -9.95 3.99 0.55
C LEU A 439 -8.67 4.74 0.24
N SER A 440 -8.26 4.78 -1.02
CA SER A 440 -7.10 5.54 -1.47
C SER A 440 -7.41 6.33 -2.74
N THR A 441 -6.98 7.59 -2.78
CA THR A 441 -6.91 8.44 -3.97
C THR A 441 -5.46 8.66 -4.42
N ALA A 442 -4.50 8.06 -3.71
CA ALA A 442 -3.06 8.15 -3.98
C ALA A 442 -2.46 6.90 -4.63
N VAL A 443 -3.09 5.73 -4.45
CA VAL A 443 -2.67 4.43 -5.00
C VAL A 443 -3.72 3.97 -5.98
N GLY A 444 -3.30 3.40 -7.11
CA GLY A 444 -4.20 2.93 -8.16
C GLY A 444 -4.04 1.43 -8.44
N ARG A 445 -4.70 1.00 -9.52
CA ARG A 445 -4.75 -0.38 -9.98
C ARG A 445 -3.38 -0.98 -10.27
N GLU A 446 -2.51 -0.22 -10.95
CA GLU A 446 -1.21 -0.74 -11.38
C GLU A 446 -0.30 -1.03 -10.18
N GLU A 447 -0.26 -0.10 -9.22
CA GLU A 447 0.47 -0.30 -7.97
C GLU A 447 -0.04 -1.51 -7.18
N LEU A 448 -1.36 -1.72 -7.12
CA LEU A 448 -1.94 -2.90 -6.43
C LEU A 448 -1.62 -4.20 -7.16
N THR A 449 -1.62 -4.20 -8.50
CA THR A 449 -1.24 -5.36 -9.30
C THR A 449 0.21 -5.74 -9.06
N ASP A 450 1.11 -4.77 -9.07
CA ASP A 450 2.52 -4.98 -8.78
C ASP A 450 2.74 -5.47 -7.34
N LEU A 451 2.06 -4.87 -6.36
CA LEU A 451 2.11 -5.29 -4.95
C LEU A 451 1.68 -6.75 -4.77
N ALA A 452 0.54 -7.12 -5.36
CA ALA A 452 -0.01 -8.47 -5.26
C ALA A 452 0.92 -9.52 -5.88
N GLU A 453 1.50 -9.23 -7.04
CA GLU A 453 2.50 -10.09 -7.70
C GLU A 453 3.75 -10.27 -6.83
N MET A 454 4.28 -9.18 -6.26
CA MET A 454 5.47 -9.21 -5.42
C MET A 454 5.27 -9.96 -4.10
N LEU A 455 4.04 -9.91 -3.54
CA LEU A 455 3.68 -10.59 -2.30
C LEU A 455 3.16 -12.03 -2.53
N GLY A 456 2.87 -12.39 -3.77
CA GLY A 456 2.26 -13.68 -4.11
C GLY A 456 0.86 -13.86 -3.52
N VAL A 457 0.06 -12.78 -3.47
CA VAL A 457 -1.33 -12.79 -2.98
C VAL A 457 -2.32 -12.72 -4.13
N GLU A 458 -3.51 -13.28 -3.93
CA GLU A 458 -4.58 -13.16 -4.90
C GLU A 458 -5.07 -11.70 -4.95
N LEU A 459 -5.22 -11.16 -6.16
CA LEU A 459 -5.85 -9.86 -6.39
C LEU A 459 -7.02 -10.04 -7.36
N VAL A 460 -8.18 -9.53 -7.00
CA VAL A 460 -9.34 -9.40 -7.90
C VAL A 460 -9.78 -7.93 -7.92
N ILE A 461 -10.01 -7.41 -9.11
CA ILE A 461 -10.34 -6.00 -9.32
C ILE A 461 -11.73 -5.86 -9.93
N ILE A 462 -12.55 -5.03 -9.32
CA ILE A 462 -13.86 -4.62 -9.82
C ILE A 462 -13.68 -3.25 -10.47
N ASP A 463 -13.98 -3.14 -11.76
CA ASP A 463 -13.74 -1.98 -12.60
C ASP A 463 -14.90 -1.70 -13.56
N ALA A 464 -14.72 -0.73 -14.46
CA ALA A 464 -15.73 -0.35 -15.44
C ALA A 464 -16.16 -1.48 -16.42
N GLU A 465 -15.31 -2.50 -16.61
CA GLU A 465 -15.56 -3.62 -17.53
C GLU A 465 -16.05 -4.90 -16.81
N THR A 466 -16.14 -4.87 -15.48
CA THR A 466 -16.52 -6.01 -14.68
C THR A 466 -17.97 -6.41 -14.94
N THR A 467 -18.19 -7.72 -15.16
CA THR A 467 -19.52 -8.34 -15.13
C THR A 467 -19.53 -9.44 -14.09
N THR A 468 -20.64 -9.62 -13.38
CA THR A 468 -20.77 -10.62 -12.31
C THR A 468 -20.40 -12.04 -12.80
N GLU A 469 -20.75 -12.39 -14.05
CA GLU A 469 -20.44 -13.72 -14.62
C GLU A 469 -18.93 -13.92 -14.81
N ARG A 470 -18.23 -12.95 -15.42
CA ARG A 470 -16.78 -13.03 -15.64
C ARG A 470 -16.04 -13.04 -14.31
N PHE A 471 -16.43 -12.19 -13.40
CA PHE A 471 -15.84 -12.10 -12.07
C PHE A 471 -16.00 -13.41 -11.28
N THR A 472 -17.21 -14.01 -11.28
CA THR A 472 -17.43 -15.31 -10.64
C THR A 472 -16.58 -16.42 -11.27
N LYS A 473 -16.39 -16.38 -12.59
CA LYS A 473 -15.52 -17.33 -13.29
C LYS A 473 -14.07 -17.16 -12.90
N GLU A 474 -13.59 -15.93 -12.80
CA GLU A 474 -12.25 -15.60 -12.34
C GLU A 474 -12.00 -16.13 -10.93
N LEU A 475 -12.89 -15.88 -9.98
CA LEU A 475 -12.80 -16.41 -8.62
C LEU A 475 -12.66 -17.93 -8.57
N ARG A 476 -13.41 -18.65 -9.42
CA ARG A 476 -13.33 -20.14 -9.52
C ARG A 476 -11.98 -20.60 -10.08
N TRP A 477 -11.43 -19.88 -11.08
CA TRP A 477 -10.12 -20.18 -11.63
C TRP A 477 -9.02 -19.89 -10.60
N ASN A 478 -9.09 -18.77 -9.91
CA ASN A 478 -8.15 -18.41 -8.86
C ASN A 478 -8.15 -19.43 -7.72
N GLN A 479 -9.34 -19.88 -7.30
CA GLN A 479 -9.45 -20.93 -6.28
C GLN A 479 -8.76 -22.22 -6.71
N ALA A 480 -8.93 -22.65 -7.96
CA ALA A 480 -8.24 -23.83 -8.49
C ALA A 480 -6.72 -23.61 -8.58
N TYR A 481 -6.30 -22.45 -9.08
CA TYR A 481 -4.87 -22.08 -9.20
C TYR A 481 -4.16 -22.11 -7.85
N TYR A 482 -4.69 -21.41 -6.84
CA TYR A 482 -4.03 -21.32 -5.53
C TYR A 482 -4.01 -22.66 -4.80
N ARG A 483 -5.02 -23.51 -4.94
CA ARG A 483 -4.98 -24.88 -4.40
C ARG A 483 -3.92 -25.73 -5.07
N LEU A 484 -3.77 -25.66 -6.39
CA LEU A 484 -2.73 -26.38 -7.12
C LEU A 484 -1.32 -25.86 -6.79
N ALA A 485 -1.18 -24.54 -6.62
CA ALA A 485 0.13 -23.92 -6.31
C ALA A 485 0.66 -24.31 -4.93
N GLN A 486 -0.19 -24.67 -3.98
CA GLN A 486 0.22 -25.14 -2.65
C GLN A 486 0.72 -26.61 -2.65
N GLY A 487 0.51 -27.32 -3.73
CA GLY A 487 0.73 -28.77 -3.80
C GLY A 487 -0.44 -29.55 -3.17
N PHE A 488 -0.65 -30.77 -3.61
CA PHE A 488 -1.64 -31.68 -3.02
C PHE A 488 -1.06 -32.33 -1.76
#